data_1a238ca73bfcf57f32ffab6d98a4fb32
#
_entry.id   1a238ca73bfcf57f32ffab6d98a4fb32
#
_cell.length_a   1.000
_cell.length_b   1.000
_cell.length_c   1.000
_cell.angle_alpha   90.00
_cell.angle_beta   90.00
_cell.angle_gamma   90.00
#
_symmetry.space_group_name_H-M   'P 1'
#
loop_
_entity.id
_entity.type
_entity.pdbx_description
1 polymer ?
#
loop_
_entity_poly.entity_id
_entity_poly.type
_entity_poly.pdbx_seq_one_letter_code
_entity_poly.pdbx_strand_id
1 'polypeptide(L)'
;MGMRSLAAVALLALLVLAAVPTEGRSLTSKEKEKICDAGWECSGSKYCCNETISKLFQVYQFEQLFPKRNDDLLAHAQQFWDYHSFITASSVFQPLGFATTGAKQMQMMELAAFLAHVGAKTTCGDMEVDGGPWAWGLCYNHEMSPSQSYCADDFKYPCVDGVQYYGRGAIPVYWNYNYGRIGDALKVDLLHHPEYLERNATLAFMAAMWQWMTPVKKKQPSAHDVFVGSWKPTKNDTEAYRLPGFGATMNIMYGDLICGKGYIESMNNTISFYQHYLDLMGVGREHSGDNLDCAKQKAFNPSAPEYDA
;
A
#
# COMPACT_ATOMS: atom_id res chain seq x y z
N MET A 1 64.10 11.46 -56.66
CA MET A 1 65.22 11.16 -55.91
C MET A 1 64.85 11.26 -54.43
N GLY A 2 64.93 10.22 -53.69
CA GLY A 2 64.78 10.24 -52.23
C GLY A 2 63.38 9.97 -51.71
N MET A 3 62.94 8.71 -51.81
CA MET A 3 61.80 8.20 -51.03
C MET A 3 62.17 8.12 -49.54
N ARG A 4 61.41 8.77 -48.69
CA ARG A 4 61.47 8.56 -47.25
C ARG A 4 60.25 7.70 -46.78
N SER A 5 60.65 6.51 -46.33
CA SER A 5 59.73 5.53 -45.69
C SER A 5 59.20 6.07 -44.38
N LEU A 6 57.85 6.11 -44.21
CA LEU A 6 57.21 6.31 -42.98
C LEU A 6 56.79 4.96 -42.39
N ALA A 7 57.48 4.56 -41.33
CA ALA A 7 57.14 3.38 -40.58
C ALA A 7 55.87 3.69 -39.68
N ALA A 8 54.78 2.99 -39.97
CA ALA A 8 53.59 3.02 -39.13
C ALA A 8 53.79 2.12 -37.90
N VAL A 9 53.82 2.73 -36.72
CA VAL A 9 53.80 2.01 -35.47
C VAL A 9 52.36 1.64 -35.16
N ALA A 10 52.00 0.38 -35.32
CA ALA A 10 50.71 -0.14 -34.90
C ALA A 10 50.74 -0.40 -33.38
N LEU A 11 50.05 0.44 -32.60
CA LEU A 11 49.77 0.16 -31.20
C LEU A 11 48.64 -0.87 -31.13
N LEU A 12 48.96 -2.11 -30.80
CA LEU A 12 47.95 -3.11 -30.36
C LEU A 12 47.48 -2.74 -28.95
N ALA A 13 46.31 -2.13 -28.87
CA ALA A 13 45.58 -2.03 -27.61
C ALA A 13 44.94 -3.40 -27.31
N LEU A 14 45.54 -4.17 -26.41
CA LEU A 14 44.91 -5.35 -25.79
C LEU A 14 43.74 -4.87 -24.91
N LEU A 15 42.52 -4.93 -25.45
CA LEU A 15 41.28 -4.90 -24.67
C LEU A 15 41.20 -6.21 -23.89
N VAL A 16 41.62 -6.17 -22.64
CA VAL A 16 41.27 -7.21 -21.68
C VAL A 16 39.77 -7.00 -21.33
N LEU A 17 38.91 -7.71 -22.06
CA LEU A 17 37.53 -7.93 -21.65
C LEU A 17 37.57 -8.77 -20.37
N ALA A 18 37.52 -8.11 -19.24
CA ALA A 18 37.18 -8.77 -17.99
C ALA A 18 35.75 -9.33 -18.15
N ALA A 19 35.65 -10.62 -18.40
CA ALA A 19 34.41 -11.34 -18.33
C ALA A 19 33.87 -11.19 -16.90
N VAL A 20 32.83 -10.35 -16.75
CA VAL A 20 32.04 -10.31 -15.52
C VAL A 20 31.35 -11.67 -15.42
N PRO A 21 31.61 -12.48 -14.41
CA PRO A 21 30.91 -13.74 -14.24
C PRO A 21 29.43 -13.43 -13.95
N THR A 22 28.58 -13.63 -14.94
CA THR A 22 27.11 -13.65 -14.81
C THR A 22 26.64 -15.02 -14.31
N GLU A 23 27.31 -15.59 -13.35
CA GLU A 23 26.75 -16.65 -12.55
C GLU A 23 26.16 -15.99 -11.32
N GLY A 24 24.84 -15.85 -11.30
CA GLY A 24 24.09 -15.51 -10.10
C GLY A 24 24.35 -16.56 -9.03
N ARG A 25 25.41 -16.36 -8.26
CA ARG A 25 25.74 -17.20 -7.10
C ARG A 25 24.55 -17.15 -6.18
N SER A 26 23.83 -18.27 -6.08
CA SER A 26 22.76 -18.42 -5.09
C SER A 26 23.38 -18.23 -3.70
N LEU A 27 23.01 -17.16 -3.01
CA LEU A 27 23.46 -16.90 -1.65
C LEU A 27 23.01 -18.06 -0.75
N THR A 28 23.91 -18.52 0.12
CA THR A 28 23.59 -19.50 1.15
C THR A 28 22.58 -18.92 2.13
N SER A 29 21.85 -19.79 2.86
CA SER A 29 20.90 -19.32 3.89
C SER A 29 21.56 -18.37 4.88
N LYS A 30 22.81 -18.62 5.30
CA LYS A 30 23.57 -17.75 6.21
C LYS A 30 23.95 -16.40 5.58
N GLU A 31 24.25 -16.35 4.28
CA GLU A 31 24.54 -15.10 3.58
C GLU A 31 23.27 -14.26 3.39
N LYS A 32 22.12 -14.91 3.14
CA LYS A 32 20.82 -14.23 3.08
C LYS A 32 20.42 -13.69 4.45
N GLU A 33 20.57 -14.49 5.50
CA GLU A 33 20.33 -14.10 6.89
C GLU A 33 21.22 -12.92 7.31
N LYS A 34 22.50 -12.95 6.94
CA LYS A 34 23.45 -11.87 7.21
C LYS A 34 23.13 -10.58 6.45
N ILE A 35 22.61 -10.64 5.23
CA ILE A 35 22.18 -9.46 4.48
C ILE A 35 20.92 -8.88 5.11
N CYS A 36 19.99 -9.72 5.52
CA CYS A 36 18.77 -9.28 6.21
C CYS A 36 19.08 -8.73 7.60
N ASP A 37 19.99 -9.36 8.35
CA ASP A 37 20.47 -8.90 9.66
C ASP A 37 21.23 -7.55 9.58
N ALA A 38 21.72 -7.17 8.40
CA ALA A 38 22.29 -5.84 8.19
C ALA A 38 21.24 -4.72 8.38
N GLY A 39 19.96 -5.08 8.46
CA GLY A 39 18.89 -4.26 9.01
C GLY A 39 18.45 -3.07 8.14
N TRP A 40 19.15 -2.82 7.03
CA TRP A 40 18.85 -1.65 6.22
C TRP A 40 17.54 -1.79 5.44
N GLU A 41 17.19 -3.02 5.08
CA GLU A 41 16.01 -3.32 4.26
C GLU A 41 14.81 -3.75 5.08
N CYS A 42 15.04 -4.44 6.20
CA CYS A 42 13.99 -5.09 6.96
C CYS A 42 14.12 -4.86 8.46
N SER A 43 14.55 -3.70 8.87
CA SER A 43 14.80 -3.38 10.27
C SER A 43 13.59 -3.72 11.16
N GLY A 44 13.78 -4.62 12.10
CA GLY A 44 12.77 -5.05 13.07
C GLY A 44 11.90 -6.24 12.65
N SER A 45 12.01 -6.74 11.40
CA SER A 45 11.27 -7.94 10.96
C SER A 45 12.16 -9.18 10.94
N LYS A 46 11.81 -10.21 11.73
CA LYS A 46 12.46 -11.53 11.69
C LYS A 46 12.15 -12.32 10.41
N TYR A 47 11.23 -11.85 9.59
CA TYR A 47 10.79 -12.47 8.34
C TYR A 47 11.34 -11.76 7.11
N CYS A 48 12.16 -10.78 7.33
CA CYS A 48 12.83 -10.01 6.31
C CYS A 48 13.50 -10.92 5.27
N CYS A 49 13.36 -10.58 4.02
CA CYS A 49 14.01 -11.23 2.88
C CYS A 49 13.70 -12.73 2.69
N ASN A 50 12.75 -13.30 3.42
CA ASN A 50 12.40 -14.70 3.26
C ASN A 50 11.79 -15.00 1.89
N GLU A 51 10.87 -14.10 1.44
CA GLU A 51 10.24 -14.20 0.12
C GLU A 51 10.02 -12.81 -0.47
N THR A 52 10.06 -12.68 -1.79
CA THR A 52 9.64 -11.46 -2.46
C THR A 52 8.13 -11.50 -2.74
N ILE A 53 7.45 -10.36 -2.66
CA ILE A 53 6.01 -10.28 -2.93
C ILE A 53 5.68 -10.80 -4.34
N SER A 54 6.53 -10.56 -5.32
CA SER A 54 6.34 -11.08 -6.69
C SER A 54 6.38 -12.61 -6.81
N LYS A 55 6.94 -13.34 -5.83
CA LYS A 55 6.84 -14.81 -5.76
C LYS A 55 5.56 -15.26 -5.07
N LEU A 56 5.06 -14.45 -4.16
CA LEU A 56 3.86 -14.72 -3.37
C LEU A 56 2.59 -14.38 -4.13
N PHE A 57 2.61 -13.26 -4.84
CA PHE A 57 1.49 -12.66 -5.55
C PHE A 57 1.86 -12.41 -7.02
N GLN A 58 1.20 -13.12 -7.92
CA GLN A 58 1.50 -13.15 -9.35
C GLN A 58 0.59 -12.21 -10.14
N VAL A 59 0.99 -11.85 -11.36
CA VAL A 59 0.20 -11.00 -12.25
C VAL A 59 -1.22 -11.51 -12.46
N TYR A 60 -1.41 -12.82 -12.65
CA TYR A 60 -2.74 -13.39 -12.87
C TYR A 60 -3.67 -13.21 -11.66
N GLN A 61 -3.14 -13.22 -10.44
CA GLN A 61 -3.91 -12.96 -9.22
C GLN A 61 -4.36 -11.51 -9.14
N PHE A 62 -3.50 -10.57 -9.51
CA PHE A 62 -3.86 -9.16 -9.61
C PHE A 62 -4.98 -8.95 -10.64
N GLU A 63 -4.88 -9.61 -11.81
CA GLU A 63 -5.90 -9.56 -12.85
C GLU A 63 -7.24 -10.19 -12.38
N GLN A 64 -7.18 -11.24 -11.58
CA GLN A 64 -8.38 -11.87 -11.00
C GLN A 64 -9.06 -11.01 -9.93
N LEU A 65 -8.28 -10.26 -9.14
CA LEU A 65 -8.85 -9.37 -8.11
C LEU A 65 -9.51 -8.13 -8.70
N PHE A 66 -9.02 -7.63 -9.84
CA PHE A 66 -9.47 -6.38 -10.46
C PHE A 66 -9.83 -6.54 -11.94
N PRO A 67 -10.70 -7.50 -12.30
CA PRO A 67 -10.94 -7.85 -13.71
C PRO A 67 -11.62 -6.74 -14.50
N LYS A 68 -12.38 -5.85 -13.86
CA LYS A 68 -13.14 -4.76 -14.48
C LYS A 68 -12.48 -3.38 -14.38
N ARG A 69 -11.26 -3.27 -13.83
CA ARG A 69 -10.57 -1.97 -13.62
C ARG A 69 -10.32 -1.17 -14.91
N ASN A 70 -10.37 -1.84 -16.07
CA ASN A 70 -10.18 -1.25 -17.39
C ASN A 70 -11.45 -1.35 -18.28
N ASP A 71 -12.60 -1.56 -17.68
CA ASP A 71 -13.85 -1.62 -18.43
C ASP A 71 -14.11 -0.30 -19.19
N ASP A 72 -14.39 -0.40 -20.49
CA ASP A 72 -14.48 0.77 -21.37
C ASP A 72 -15.68 1.69 -21.09
N LEU A 73 -16.68 1.19 -20.37
CA LEU A 73 -17.92 1.94 -20.12
C LEU A 73 -17.96 2.59 -18.73
N LEU A 74 -17.42 1.90 -17.71
CA LEU A 74 -17.60 2.31 -16.31
C LEU A 74 -16.31 2.67 -15.60
N ALA A 75 -15.15 2.15 -16.02
CA ALA A 75 -13.90 2.44 -15.34
C ALA A 75 -13.41 3.87 -15.66
N HIS A 76 -13.15 4.65 -14.61
CA HIS A 76 -12.71 6.04 -14.72
C HIS A 76 -11.18 6.17 -14.79
N ALA A 77 -10.44 5.21 -14.23
CA ALA A 77 -8.97 5.20 -14.21
C ALA A 77 -8.40 4.13 -15.16
N GLN A 78 -8.98 4.00 -16.36
CA GLN A 78 -8.56 3.03 -17.38
C GLN A 78 -7.06 3.12 -17.64
N GLN A 79 -6.38 1.95 -17.69
CA GLN A 79 -4.95 1.81 -17.98
C GLN A 79 -4.00 2.50 -16.97
N PHE A 80 -4.54 3.08 -15.90
CA PHE A 80 -3.72 3.71 -14.86
C PHE A 80 -3.14 2.65 -13.91
N TRP A 81 -3.93 1.68 -13.46
CA TRP A 81 -3.54 0.68 -12.48
C TRP A 81 -3.01 -0.58 -13.14
N ASP A 82 -1.81 -1.01 -12.74
CA ASP A 82 -1.19 -2.23 -13.24
C ASP A 82 -0.40 -2.97 -12.15
N TYR A 83 -0.19 -4.27 -12.37
CA TYR A 83 0.56 -5.14 -11.48
C TYR A 83 2.01 -4.67 -11.27
N HIS A 84 2.68 -4.18 -12.32
CA HIS A 84 4.08 -3.76 -12.25
C HIS A 84 4.23 -2.56 -11.30
N SER A 85 3.33 -1.59 -11.39
CA SER A 85 3.27 -0.43 -10.48
C SER A 85 3.05 -0.88 -9.02
N PHE A 86 2.16 -1.86 -8.80
CA PHE A 86 1.93 -2.43 -7.47
C PHE A 86 3.19 -3.11 -6.90
N ILE A 87 3.86 -3.97 -7.67
CA ILE A 87 5.07 -4.68 -7.23
C ILE A 87 6.24 -3.71 -7.02
N THR A 88 6.39 -2.72 -7.89
CA THR A 88 7.42 -1.67 -7.75
C THR A 88 7.23 -0.89 -6.44
N ALA A 89 6.00 -0.48 -6.14
CA ALA A 89 5.68 0.16 -4.87
C ALA A 89 5.95 -0.77 -3.67
N SER A 90 5.53 -2.04 -3.77
CA SER A 90 5.70 -3.04 -2.71
C SER A 90 7.17 -3.27 -2.36
N SER A 91 8.08 -3.18 -3.32
CA SER A 91 9.51 -3.39 -3.10
C SER A 91 10.11 -2.40 -2.10
N VAL A 92 9.52 -1.22 -1.95
CA VAL A 92 9.94 -0.19 -0.98
C VAL A 92 9.52 -0.57 0.45
N PHE A 93 8.37 -1.22 0.62
CA PHE A 93 7.79 -1.54 1.93
C PHE A 93 7.99 -2.99 2.37
N GLN A 94 8.33 -3.88 1.44
CA GLN A 94 8.69 -5.26 1.73
C GLN A 94 9.81 -5.35 2.79
N PRO A 95 10.90 -4.57 2.72
CA PRO A 95 11.93 -4.56 3.76
C PRO A 95 11.43 -4.13 5.15
N LEU A 96 10.32 -3.42 5.21
CA LEU A 96 9.68 -2.99 6.46
C LEU A 96 8.69 -4.02 7.02
N GLY A 97 8.48 -5.13 6.32
CA GLY A 97 7.60 -6.21 6.73
C GLY A 97 6.31 -6.37 5.92
N PHE A 98 5.98 -5.45 5.00
CA PHE A 98 4.77 -5.53 4.20
C PHE A 98 4.71 -6.83 3.40
N ALA A 99 3.69 -7.63 3.66
CA ALA A 99 3.47 -8.96 3.06
C ALA A 99 4.68 -9.91 3.15
N THR A 100 5.58 -9.69 4.11
CA THR A 100 6.75 -10.55 4.37
C THR A 100 6.83 -10.99 5.84
N THR A 101 5.89 -10.55 6.67
CA THR A 101 5.81 -10.90 8.09
C THR A 101 5.00 -12.18 8.30
N GLY A 102 5.52 -13.09 9.09
CA GLY A 102 4.84 -14.34 9.42
C GLY A 102 5.02 -15.46 8.39
N ALA A 103 4.22 -16.51 8.53
CA ALA A 103 4.18 -17.61 7.57
C ALA A 103 3.50 -17.17 6.27
N LYS A 104 3.72 -17.92 5.17
CA LYS A 104 3.18 -17.61 3.85
C LYS A 104 1.68 -17.31 3.86
N GLN A 105 0.90 -18.05 4.65
CA GLN A 105 -0.54 -17.78 4.79
C GLN A 105 -0.81 -16.38 5.34
N MET A 106 -0.10 -15.94 6.40
CA MET A 106 -0.24 -14.58 6.95
C MET A 106 0.14 -13.51 5.94
N GLN A 107 1.19 -13.75 5.15
CA GLN A 107 1.63 -12.84 4.09
C GLN A 107 0.55 -12.68 3.01
N MET A 108 -0.08 -13.79 2.59
CA MET A 108 -1.22 -13.78 1.66
C MET A 108 -2.44 -13.08 2.25
N MET A 109 -2.73 -13.33 3.52
CA MET A 109 -3.84 -12.67 4.23
C MET A 109 -3.61 -11.16 4.35
N GLU A 110 -2.40 -10.70 4.62
CA GLU A 110 -2.08 -9.27 4.66
C GLU A 110 -2.22 -8.60 3.30
N LEU A 111 -1.77 -9.27 2.22
CA LEU A 111 -1.99 -8.79 0.85
C LEU A 111 -3.49 -8.67 0.54
N ALA A 112 -4.28 -9.70 0.86
CA ALA A 112 -5.72 -9.67 0.67
C ALA A 112 -6.37 -8.55 1.48
N ALA A 113 -5.96 -8.34 2.73
CA ALA A 113 -6.46 -7.28 3.59
C ALA A 113 -6.15 -5.88 3.04
N PHE A 114 -4.90 -5.63 2.66
CA PHE A 114 -4.49 -4.37 2.05
C PHE A 114 -5.25 -4.10 0.74
N LEU A 115 -5.29 -5.08 -0.16
CA LEU A 115 -5.97 -4.96 -1.45
C LEU A 115 -7.49 -4.85 -1.29
N ALA A 116 -8.09 -5.40 -0.23
CA ALA A 116 -9.50 -5.20 0.10
C ALA A 116 -9.83 -3.75 0.43
N HIS A 117 -8.97 -3.08 1.20
CA HIS A 117 -9.11 -1.63 1.44
C HIS A 117 -8.97 -0.86 0.13
N VAL A 118 -8.00 -1.21 -0.71
CA VAL A 118 -7.83 -0.60 -2.04
C VAL A 118 -9.09 -0.81 -2.88
N GLY A 119 -9.56 -2.05 -3.01
CA GLY A 119 -10.74 -2.39 -3.79
C GLY A 119 -11.99 -1.65 -3.32
N ALA A 120 -12.28 -1.71 -2.02
CA ALA A 120 -13.46 -1.07 -1.42
C ALA A 120 -13.46 0.47 -1.55
N LYS A 121 -12.28 1.11 -1.61
CA LYS A 121 -12.15 2.57 -1.72
C LYS A 121 -12.08 3.08 -3.16
N THR A 122 -11.88 2.20 -4.12
CA THR A 122 -11.73 2.57 -5.54
C THR A 122 -12.75 1.92 -6.46
N THR A 123 -13.68 1.13 -5.92
CA THR A 123 -14.73 0.48 -6.71
C THR A 123 -15.74 1.48 -7.27
N CYS A 124 -16.20 1.24 -8.48
CA CYS A 124 -17.38 1.86 -9.08
C CYS A 124 -18.54 0.86 -9.27
N GLY A 125 -18.37 -0.36 -8.76
CA GLY A 125 -19.40 -1.39 -8.81
C GLY A 125 -20.29 -1.40 -7.57
N ASP A 126 -21.50 -1.89 -7.75
CA ASP A 126 -22.47 -2.19 -6.71
C ASP A 126 -22.90 -3.67 -6.78
N MET A 127 -23.94 -4.05 -6.07
CA MET A 127 -24.44 -5.44 -6.07
C MET A 127 -25.19 -5.85 -7.35
N GLU A 128 -25.53 -4.89 -8.21
CA GLU A 128 -26.31 -5.12 -9.41
C GLU A 128 -25.45 -5.33 -10.67
N VAL A 129 -24.18 -4.89 -10.61
CA VAL A 129 -23.25 -5.04 -11.75
C VAL A 129 -22.66 -6.44 -11.83
N ASP A 130 -22.22 -6.81 -13.03
CA ASP A 130 -21.53 -8.09 -13.28
C ASP A 130 -20.27 -8.25 -12.41
N GLY A 131 -20.22 -9.34 -11.67
CA GLY A 131 -19.15 -9.65 -10.71
C GLY A 131 -19.30 -8.96 -9.35
N GLY A 132 -20.39 -8.20 -9.12
CA GLY A 132 -20.62 -7.45 -7.90
C GLY A 132 -19.55 -6.37 -7.67
N PRO A 133 -19.57 -5.66 -6.54
CA PRO A 133 -18.63 -4.56 -6.29
C PRO A 133 -17.17 -5.00 -6.30
N TRP A 134 -16.89 -6.27 -6.01
CA TRP A 134 -15.54 -6.80 -5.86
C TRP A 134 -14.74 -6.85 -7.15
N ALA A 135 -15.41 -7.02 -8.30
CA ALA A 135 -14.77 -7.06 -9.61
C ALA A 135 -14.31 -5.67 -10.09
N TRP A 136 -14.88 -4.60 -9.53
CA TRP A 136 -14.73 -3.22 -9.97
C TRP A 136 -13.77 -2.38 -9.12
N GLY A 137 -12.97 -3.00 -8.28
CA GLY A 137 -11.88 -2.30 -7.59
C GLY A 137 -10.87 -1.70 -8.59
N LEU A 138 -10.16 -0.64 -8.17
CA LEU A 138 -9.26 0.14 -9.02
C LEU A 138 -9.96 0.82 -10.22
N CYS A 139 -11.25 1.07 -10.12
CA CYS A 139 -12.03 1.81 -11.09
C CYS A 139 -11.75 3.32 -11.02
N TYR A 140 -11.55 3.85 -9.81
CA TYR A 140 -11.19 5.25 -9.57
C TYR A 140 -9.74 5.37 -9.13
N ASN A 141 -9.11 6.51 -9.41
CA ASN A 141 -7.83 6.93 -8.83
C ASN A 141 -7.92 8.24 -8.05
N HIS A 142 -9.09 8.89 -8.05
CA HIS A 142 -9.39 10.10 -7.29
C HIS A 142 -10.89 10.24 -7.01
N GLU A 143 -11.23 11.13 -6.09
CA GLU A 143 -12.60 11.53 -5.77
C GLU A 143 -13.21 12.35 -6.92
N MET A 144 -14.33 11.87 -7.48
CA MET A 144 -14.93 12.44 -8.70
C MET A 144 -15.70 13.75 -8.46
N SER A 145 -16.20 13.96 -7.25
CA SER A 145 -17.02 15.13 -6.92
C SER A 145 -16.66 15.67 -5.53
N PRO A 146 -15.49 16.31 -5.40
CA PRO A 146 -15.04 16.85 -4.12
C PRO A 146 -16.04 17.87 -3.56
N SER A 147 -16.51 17.66 -2.34
CA SER A 147 -17.48 18.56 -1.67
C SER A 147 -16.80 19.78 -1.03
N GLN A 148 -15.47 19.75 -0.89
CA GLN A 148 -14.66 20.79 -0.25
C GLN A 148 -13.21 20.75 -0.74
N SER A 149 -12.41 21.75 -0.37
CA SER A 149 -10.99 21.83 -0.74
C SER A 149 -10.09 20.88 0.05
N TYR A 150 -10.58 20.32 1.15
CA TYR A 150 -9.80 19.53 2.13
C TYR A 150 -8.55 20.25 2.63
N CYS A 151 -8.71 21.54 2.89
CA CYS A 151 -7.67 22.41 3.42
C CYS A 151 -7.94 22.68 4.90
N ALA A 152 -7.00 22.32 5.75
CA ALA A 152 -7.01 22.62 7.18
C ALA A 152 -5.87 23.55 7.54
N ASP A 153 -6.05 24.33 8.59
CA ASP A 153 -4.97 25.13 9.15
C ASP A 153 -3.93 24.20 9.80
N ASP A 154 -2.75 24.12 9.20
CA ASP A 154 -1.62 23.30 9.68
C ASP A 154 -0.33 24.09 9.51
N PHE A 155 0.39 24.28 10.60
CA PHE A 155 1.62 25.08 10.61
C PHE A 155 2.73 24.47 9.77
N LYS A 156 2.85 23.13 9.75
CA LYS A 156 3.92 22.43 9.02
C LYS A 156 3.60 22.26 7.55
N TYR A 157 2.33 22.06 7.24
CA TYR A 157 1.85 21.77 5.89
C TYR A 157 0.71 22.72 5.52
N PRO A 158 0.99 24.04 5.40
CA PRO A 158 -0.04 25.02 5.07
C PRO A 158 -0.63 24.71 3.69
N CYS A 159 -1.88 25.10 3.49
CA CYS A 159 -2.50 24.99 2.19
C CYS A 159 -1.78 25.89 1.17
N VAL A 160 -1.66 25.37 -0.04
CA VAL A 160 -1.12 26.10 -1.19
C VAL A 160 -2.27 26.72 -1.97
N ASP A 161 -2.16 27.99 -2.33
CA ASP A 161 -3.19 28.71 -3.08
C ASP A 161 -3.53 27.99 -4.40
N GLY A 162 -4.82 27.77 -4.63
CA GLY A 162 -5.32 27.12 -5.83
C GLY A 162 -5.19 25.58 -5.84
N VAL A 163 -4.57 24.97 -4.81
CA VAL A 163 -4.43 23.53 -4.70
C VAL A 163 -5.58 22.93 -3.88
N GLN A 164 -6.13 21.82 -4.35
CA GLN A 164 -7.18 21.06 -3.66
C GLN A 164 -6.65 19.71 -3.20
N TYR A 165 -6.99 19.31 -1.97
CA TYR A 165 -6.47 18.10 -1.32
C TYR A 165 -7.53 17.03 -1.14
N TYR A 166 -8.42 16.89 -2.14
CA TYR A 166 -9.42 15.82 -2.20
C TYR A 166 -8.77 14.45 -2.37
N GLY A 167 -9.56 13.39 -2.20
CA GLY A 167 -9.09 12.02 -2.17
C GLY A 167 -8.41 11.57 -3.46
N ARG A 168 -7.15 11.11 -3.40
CA ARG A 168 -6.36 10.58 -4.52
C ARG A 168 -5.59 9.35 -4.12
N GLY A 169 -5.41 8.44 -5.07
CA GLY A 169 -4.57 7.25 -4.91
C GLY A 169 -5.35 5.98 -4.58
N ALA A 170 -4.63 4.88 -4.37
CA ALA A 170 -5.18 3.53 -4.16
C ALA A 170 -5.95 3.38 -2.82
N ILE A 171 -5.46 4.02 -1.77
CA ILE A 171 -6.23 4.36 -0.57
C ILE A 171 -6.23 5.88 -0.53
N PRO A 172 -7.38 6.54 -0.75
CA PRO A 172 -7.41 7.96 -1.00
C PRO A 172 -6.78 8.79 0.12
N VAL A 173 -5.83 9.65 -0.25
CA VAL A 173 -5.21 10.63 0.62
C VAL A 173 -6.06 11.90 0.60
N TYR A 174 -6.50 12.35 1.76
CA TYR A 174 -7.26 13.58 1.97
C TYR A 174 -6.48 14.55 2.85
N TRP A 175 -6.73 15.84 2.72
CA TRP A 175 -6.21 16.93 3.52
C TRP A 175 -4.73 17.26 3.29
N ASN A 176 -4.44 18.56 3.22
CA ASN A 176 -3.09 19.12 3.02
C ASN A 176 -2.02 18.48 3.91
N TYR A 177 -2.28 18.34 5.21
CA TYR A 177 -1.32 17.76 6.16
C TYR A 177 -0.98 16.30 5.89
N ASN A 178 -1.90 15.49 5.34
CA ASN A 178 -1.60 14.11 4.96
C ASN A 178 -0.78 14.07 3.66
N TYR A 179 -1.12 14.90 2.67
CA TYR A 179 -0.30 15.04 1.45
C TYR A 179 1.13 15.48 1.80
N GLY A 180 1.28 16.47 2.68
CA GLY A 180 2.59 16.93 3.13
C GLY A 180 3.38 15.85 3.87
N ARG A 181 2.75 15.11 4.80
CA ARG A 181 3.40 14.01 5.56
C ARG A 181 3.85 12.86 4.67
N ILE A 182 3.00 12.45 3.74
CA ILE A 182 3.31 11.38 2.78
C ILE A 182 4.41 11.86 1.83
N GLY A 183 4.32 13.09 1.35
CA GLY A 183 5.33 13.71 0.51
C GLY A 183 6.72 13.75 1.16
N ASP A 184 6.81 14.19 2.42
CA ASP A 184 8.05 14.16 3.21
C ASP A 184 8.63 12.73 3.30
N ALA A 185 7.78 11.76 3.56
CA ALA A 185 8.19 10.37 3.72
C ALA A 185 8.68 9.73 2.41
N LEU A 186 7.98 10.00 1.31
CA LEU A 186 8.30 9.45 -0.01
C LEU A 186 9.30 10.31 -0.79
N LYS A 187 9.71 11.47 -0.26
CA LYS A 187 10.63 12.43 -0.91
C LYS A 187 10.08 12.98 -2.23
N VAL A 188 8.78 13.24 -2.25
CA VAL A 188 8.04 13.83 -3.37
C VAL A 188 7.21 14.99 -2.86
N ASP A 189 7.23 16.12 -3.54
CA ASP A 189 6.44 17.30 -3.14
C ASP A 189 4.95 17.09 -3.48
N LEU A 190 4.24 16.38 -2.60
CA LEU A 190 2.80 16.16 -2.73
C LEU A 190 1.95 17.32 -2.17
N LEU A 191 2.55 18.24 -1.42
CA LEU A 191 1.82 19.40 -0.91
C LEU A 191 1.52 20.40 -2.03
N HIS A 192 2.50 20.64 -2.93
CA HIS A 192 2.31 21.51 -4.08
C HIS A 192 1.76 20.76 -5.31
N HIS A 193 1.98 19.44 -5.39
CA HIS A 193 1.66 18.60 -6.53
C HIS A 193 0.84 17.34 -6.13
N PRO A 194 -0.34 17.49 -5.50
CA PRO A 194 -1.17 16.35 -5.11
C PRO A 194 -1.62 15.50 -6.31
N GLU A 195 -1.72 16.10 -7.50
CA GLU A 195 -2.09 15.43 -8.75
C GLU A 195 -1.08 14.36 -9.20
N TYR A 196 0.12 14.30 -8.62
CA TYR A 196 1.05 13.22 -8.91
C TYR A 196 0.49 11.85 -8.52
N LEU A 197 -0.40 11.78 -7.52
CA LEU A 197 -1.10 10.55 -7.15
C LEU A 197 -2.16 10.11 -8.19
N GLU A 198 -2.60 10.99 -9.07
CA GLU A 198 -3.50 10.67 -10.18
C GLU A 198 -2.74 10.32 -11.47
N ARG A 199 -1.45 10.65 -11.56
CA ARG A 199 -0.63 10.51 -12.77
C ARG A 199 0.42 9.40 -12.67
N ASN A 200 0.67 8.89 -11.47
CA ASN A 200 1.70 7.87 -11.23
C ASN A 200 1.15 6.76 -10.32
N ALA A 201 0.80 5.63 -10.91
CA ALA A 201 0.22 4.50 -10.20
C ALA A 201 1.18 3.91 -9.14
N THR A 202 2.48 3.85 -9.43
CA THR A 202 3.48 3.42 -8.46
C THR A 202 3.47 4.32 -7.23
N LEU A 203 3.46 5.64 -7.42
CA LEU A 203 3.40 6.60 -6.31
C LEU A 203 2.08 6.51 -5.54
N ALA A 204 0.97 6.30 -6.25
CA ALA A 204 -0.36 6.10 -5.64
C ALA A 204 -0.38 4.85 -4.74
N PHE A 205 0.20 3.73 -5.18
CA PHE A 205 0.38 2.54 -4.34
C PHE A 205 1.37 2.78 -3.19
N MET A 206 2.47 3.48 -3.42
CA MET A 206 3.42 3.84 -2.35
C MET A 206 2.75 4.67 -1.25
N ALA A 207 1.92 5.63 -1.61
CA ALA A 207 1.17 6.44 -0.65
C ALA A 207 0.19 5.60 0.18
N ALA A 208 -0.51 4.64 -0.46
CA ALA A 208 -1.40 3.70 0.22
C ALA A 208 -0.64 2.76 1.17
N MET A 209 0.49 2.20 0.71
CA MET A 209 1.33 1.32 1.55
C MET A 209 1.97 2.08 2.70
N TRP A 210 2.36 3.34 2.49
CA TRP A 210 2.85 4.18 3.57
C TRP A 210 1.78 4.38 4.66
N GLN A 211 0.53 4.65 4.28
CA GLN A 211 -0.59 4.74 5.23
C GLN A 211 -0.80 3.42 6.00
N TRP A 212 -0.68 2.28 5.31
CA TRP A 212 -0.80 0.96 5.92
C TRP A 212 0.31 0.66 6.93
N MET A 213 1.55 1.01 6.60
CA MET A 213 2.75 0.68 7.37
C MET A 213 3.09 1.70 8.46
N THR A 214 2.42 2.86 8.48
CA THR A 214 2.83 3.98 9.33
C THR A 214 1.75 4.33 10.37
N PRO A 215 2.08 4.37 11.66
CA PRO A 215 1.18 4.85 12.70
C PRO A 215 0.80 6.32 12.48
N VAL A 216 -0.48 6.65 12.64
CA VAL A 216 -0.96 8.05 12.53
C VAL A 216 -0.37 8.92 13.63
N LYS A 217 -0.28 8.38 14.85
CA LYS A 217 0.30 9.07 16.02
C LYS A 217 1.38 8.21 16.69
N LYS A 218 2.34 8.88 17.33
CA LYS A 218 3.35 8.21 18.16
C LYS A 218 2.66 7.32 19.20
N LYS A 219 3.14 6.09 19.37
CA LYS A 219 2.61 5.05 20.28
C LYS A 219 1.30 4.39 19.83
N GLN A 220 0.79 4.69 18.65
CA GLN A 220 -0.27 3.90 18.05
C GLN A 220 0.32 2.84 17.13
N PRO A 221 -0.37 1.71 16.89
CA PRO A 221 0.06 0.74 15.90
C PRO A 221 -0.21 1.25 14.48
N SER A 222 0.49 0.65 13.51
CA SER A 222 0.12 0.72 12.10
C SER A 222 -0.99 -0.31 11.78
N ALA A 223 -1.60 -0.20 10.60
CA ALA A 223 -2.53 -1.21 10.12
C ALA A 223 -1.82 -2.57 9.94
N HIS A 224 -0.58 -2.57 9.47
CA HIS A 224 0.29 -3.73 9.44
C HIS A 224 0.40 -4.39 10.83
N ASP A 225 0.80 -3.63 11.86
CA ASP A 225 1.05 -4.16 13.19
C ASP A 225 -0.18 -4.83 13.81
N VAL A 226 -1.36 -4.24 13.65
CA VAL A 226 -2.61 -4.81 14.19
C VAL A 226 -3.05 -6.04 13.42
N PHE A 227 -2.71 -6.11 12.14
CA PHE A 227 -3.08 -7.23 11.28
C PHE A 227 -2.19 -8.46 11.49
N VAL A 228 -0.87 -8.27 11.45
CA VAL A 228 0.10 -9.38 11.60
C VAL A 228 0.32 -9.80 13.06
N GLY A 229 -0.33 -9.13 14.01
CA GLY A 229 -0.25 -9.46 15.44
C GLY A 229 1.04 -9.00 16.13
N SER A 230 1.81 -8.11 15.52
CA SER A 230 2.99 -7.46 16.14
C SER A 230 2.56 -6.54 17.28
N TRP A 231 1.44 -5.85 17.12
CA TRP A 231 0.87 -5.03 18.17
C TRP A 231 0.15 -5.87 19.23
N LYS A 232 0.37 -5.50 20.51
CA LYS A 232 -0.34 -6.07 21.65
C LYS A 232 -1.22 -5.00 22.29
N PRO A 233 -2.56 -5.24 22.39
CA PRO A 233 -3.47 -4.28 22.98
C PRO A 233 -3.13 -4.03 24.46
N THR A 234 -3.17 -2.77 24.86
CA THR A 234 -3.12 -2.38 26.26
C THR A 234 -4.47 -2.64 26.95
N LYS A 235 -4.54 -2.48 28.26
CA LYS A 235 -5.81 -2.54 28.98
C LYS A 235 -6.84 -1.54 28.43
N ASN A 236 -6.41 -0.31 28.13
CA ASN A 236 -7.27 0.71 27.54
C ASN A 236 -7.74 0.33 26.13
N ASP A 237 -6.91 -0.37 25.35
CA ASP A 237 -7.32 -0.86 24.02
C ASP A 237 -8.40 -1.93 24.15
N THR A 238 -8.22 -2.87 25.09
CA THR A 238 -9.21 -3.93 25.36
C THR A 238 -10.52 -3.34 25.86
N GLU A 239 -10.50 -2.36 26.77
CA GLU A 239 -11.69 -1.64 27.25
C GLU A 239 -12.37 -0.82 26.13
N ALA A 240 -11.62 -0.40 25.13
CA ALA A 240 -12.10 0.27 23.92
C ALA A 240 -12.50 -0.71 22.80
N TYR A 241 -12.54 -2.01 23.09
CA TYR A 241 -12.79 -3.11 22.13
C TYR A 241 -11.83 -3.16 20.94
N ARG A 242 -10.66 -2.55 21.03
CA ARG A 242 -9.64 -2.59 19.98
C ARG A 242 -8.82 -3.88 20.13
N LEU A 243 -9.06 -4.84 19.25
CA LEU A 243 -8.38 -6.13 19.21
C LEU A 243 -7.67 -6.30 17.87
N PRO A 244 -6.52 -7.03 17.84
CA PRO A 244 -5.82 -7.32 16.57
C PRO A 244 -6.74 -8.02 15.56
N GLY A 245 -6.59 -7.71 14.28
CA GLY A 245 -7.36 -8.29 13.19
C GLY A 245 -7.78 -7.26 12.16
N PHE A 246 -8.58 -7.69 11.18
CA PHE A 246 -8.99 -6.85 10.06
C PHE A 246 -9.81 -5.62 10.50
N GLY A 247 -10.69 -5.75 11.48
CA GLY A 247 -11.46 -4.63 12.02
C GLY A 247 -10.57 -3.51 12.59
N ALA A 248 -9.45 -3.85 13.23
CA ALA A 248 -8.50 -2.85 13.73
C ALA A 248 -7.79 -2.11 12.60
N THR A 249 -7.58 -2.72 11.42
CA THR A 249 -7.02 -2.03 10.26
C THR A 249 -7.96 -0.93 9.77
N MET A 250 -9.26 -1.19 9.72
CA MET A 250 -10.27 -0.16 9.41
C MET A 250 -10.24 0.98 10.43
N ASN A 251 -10.06 0.65 11.72
CA ASN A 251 -9.96 1.66 12.77
C ASN A 251 -8.72 2.54 12.63
N ILE A 252 -7.58 1.99 12.23
CA ILE A 252 -6.36 2.76 11.96
C ILE A 252 -6.55 3.68 10.76
N MET A 253 -7.14 3.16 9.67
CA MET A 253 -7.21 3.86 8.39
C MET A 253 -8.27 4.97 8.38
N TYR A 254 -9.43 4.75 9.01
CA TYR A 254 -10.57 5.68 8.98
C TYR A 254 -11.57 5.49 10.15
N GLY A 255 -11.02 5.19 11.34
CA GLY A 255 -11.82 4.79 12.48
C GLY A 255 -12.86 5.80 12.95
N ASP A 256 -12.57 7.09 12.91
CA ASP A 256 -13.52 8.17 13.26
C ASP A 256 -14.73 8.24 12.32
N LEU A 257 -14.58 7.77 11.08
CA LEU A 257 -15.66 7.75 10.10
C LEU A 257 -16.59 6.54 10.27
N ILE A 258 -16.06 5.37 10.65
CA ILE A 258 -16.82 4.11 10.57
C ILE A 258 -16.87 3.28 11.85
N CYS A 259 -15.90 3.41 12.77
CA CYS A 259 -15.82 2.57 13.94
C CYS A 259 -16.63 3.13 15.13
N GLY A 260 -17.12 2.25 15.99
CA GLY A 260 -17.93 2.62 17.16
C GLY A 260 -19.35 3.12 16.85
N LYS A 261 -19.78 3.00 15.60
CA LYS A 261 -21.10 3.48 15.11
C LYS A 261 -22.09 2.34 14.85
N GLY A 262 -21.78 1.15 15.36
CA GLY A 262 -22.55 -0.05 15.05
C GLY A 262 -22.25 -0.55 13.63
N TYR A 263 -23.24 -1.23 13.08
CA TYR A 263 -23.12 -1.82 11.75
C TYR A 263 -23.38 -0.78 10.66
N ILE A 264 -22.43 -0.56 9.78
CA ILE A 264 -22.56 0.36 8.64
C ILE A 264 -22.14 -0.33 7.33
N GLU A 265 -22.77 0.06 6.24
CA GLU A 265 -22.62 -0.56 4.94
C GLU A 265 -21.17 -0.52 4.43
N SER A 266 -20.51 0.64 4.51
CA SER A 266 -19.12 0.78 4.03
C SER A 266 -18.12 -0.12 4.76
N MET A 267 -18.36 -0.41 6.06
CA MET A 267 -17.56 -1.37 6.82
C MET A 267 -17.77 -2.79 6.29
N ASN A 268 -19.04 -3.18 6.08
CA ASN A 268 -19.36 -4.50 5.57
C ASN A 268 -18.84 -4.73 4.16
N ASN A 269 -18.95 -3.74 3.31
CA ASN A 269 -18.39 -3.79 1.97
C ASN A 269 -16.89 -4.07 2.04
N THR A 270 -16.13 -3.38 2.91
CA THR A 270 -14.69 -3.61 3.07
C THR A 270 -14.40 -5.03 3.57
N ILE A 271 -15.19 -5.57 4.51
CA ILE A 271 -15.06 -6.96 5.00
C ILE A 271 -15.35 -7.94 3.87
N SER A 272 -16.38 -7.69 3.07
CA SER A 272 -16.75 -8.57 1.95
C SER A 272 -15.69 -8.62 0.87
N PHE A 273 -15.02 -7.50 0.57
CA PHE A 273 -13.83 -7.47 -0.30
C PHE A 273 -12.72 -8.35 0.26
N TYR A 274 -12.43 -8.23 1.56
CA TYR A 274 -11.38 -9.02 2.19
C TYR A 274 -11.65 -10.52 2.08
N GLN A 275 -12.86 -10.96 2.44
CA GLN A 275 -13.23 -12.37 2.37
C GLN A 275 -13.24 -12.90 0.93
N HIS A 276 -13.74 -12.10 -0.01
CA HIS A 276 -13.74 -12.46 -1.42
C HIS A 276 -12.31 -12.60 -1.97
N TYR A 277 -11.41 -11.69 -1.61
CA TYR A 277 -10.03 -11.75 -2.06
C TYR A 277 -9.24 -12.91 -1.41
N LEU A 278 -9.53 -13.28 -0.17
CA LEU A 278 -9.00 -14.50 0.43
C LEU A 278 -9.37 -15.74 -0.37
N ASP A 279 -10.62 -15.83 -0.82
CA ASP A 279 -11.08 -16.96 -1.66
C ASP A 279 -10.35 -16.98 -3.00
N LEU A 280 -10.29 -15.86 -3.70
CA LEU A 280 -9.61 -15.75 -5.00
C LEU A 280 -8.09 -16.03 -4.91
N MET A 281 -7.47 -15.68 -3.79
CA MET A 281 -6.05 -15.94 -3.56
C MET A 281 -5.76 -17.36 -3.03
N GLY A 282 -6.79 -18.20 -2.88
CA GLY A 282 -6.66 -19.58 -2.45
C GLY A 282 -6.33 -19.77 -0.97
N VAL A 283 -6.57 -18.76 -0.14
CA VAL A 283 -6.45 -18.85 1.32
C VAL A 283 -7.74 -19.37 1.94
N GLY A 284 -8.89 -18.91 1.43
CA GLY A 284 -10.23 -19.21 1.93
C GLY A 284 -10.70 -18.23 3.00
N ARG A 285 -11.98 -17.82 2.91
CA ARG A 285 -12.60 -16.87 3.85
C ARG A 285 -12.71 -17.40 5.27
N GLU A 286 -12.64 -18.69 5.49
CA GLU A 286 -12.60 -19.32 6.81
C GLU A 286 -11.37 -18.94 7.62
N HIS A 287 -10.33 -18.42 6.95
CA HIS A 287 -9.12 -17.92 7.57
C HIS A 287 -9.14 -16.40 7.81
N SER A 288 -10.28 -15.73 7.57
CA SER A 288 -10.38 -14.26 7.72
C SER A 288 -10.18 -13.75 9.16
N GLY A 289 -10.25 -14.64 10.16
CA GLY A 289 -10.09 -14.32 11.59
C GLY A 289 -11.39 -13.87 12.27
N ASP A 290 -11.34 -13.67 13.60
CA ASP A 290 -12.52 -13.43 14.42
C ASP A 290 -12.89 -11.93 14.52
N ASN A 291 -11.92 -11.02 14.42
CA ASN A 291 -12.11 -9.57 14.63
C ASN A 291 -12.20 -8.84 13.30
N LEU A 292 -13.25 -9.13 12.52
CA LEU A 292 -13.43 -8.59 11.17
C LEU A 292 -13.94 -7.17 11.13
N ASP A 293 -14.77 -6.77 12.10
CA ASP A 293 -15.40 -5.45 12.14
C ASP A 293 -14.83 -4.55 13.25
N CYS A 294 -15.16 -3.27 13.16
CA CYS A 294 -14.86 -2.28 14.19
C CYS A 294 -16.13 -1.60 14.75
N ALA A 295 -17.30 -2.24 14.62
CA ALA A 295 -18.60 -1.69 14.99
C ALA A 295 -18.67 -1.20 16.45
N LYS A 296 -17.95 -1.87 17.35
CA LYS A 296 -17.89 -1.54 18.78
C LYS A 296 -16.57 -0.87 19.19
N GLN A 297 -15.59 -0.81 18.31
CA GLN A 297 -14.27 -0.27 18.63
C GLN A 297 -14.35 1.27 18.77
N LYS A 298 -13.82 1.81 19.85
CA LYS A 298 -13.58 3.25 19.90
C LYS A 298 -12.45 3.62 18.92
N ALA A 299 -12.65 4.70 18.17
CA ALA A 299 -11.64 5.15 17.22
C ALA A 299 -10.28 5.38 17.89
N PHE A 300 -9.18 4.99 17.22
CA PHE A 300 -7.83 5.33 17.66
C PHE A 300 -7.58 6.84 17.59
N ASN A 301 -8.18 7.49 16.62
CA ASN A 301 -8.05 8.91 16.34
C ASN A 301 -9.47 9.49 16.22
N PRO A 302 -10.18 9.69 17.33
CA PRO A 302 -11.49 10.35 17.26
C PRO A 302 -11.29 11.75 16.70
N SER A 303 -12.17 12.18 15.79
CA SER A 303 -12.30 13.58 15.41
C SER A 303 -12.45 14.42 16.67
N ALA A 304 -11.88 15.61 16.70
CA ALA A 304 -12.17 16.54 17.78
C ALA A 304 -13.70 16.70 17.85
N PRO A 305 -14.31 16.72 19.06
CA PRO A 305 -15.74 16.98 19.17
C PRO A 305 -16.03 18.30 18.45
N GLU A 306 -16.97 18.29 17.49
CA GLU A 306 -17.58 19.51 17.03
C GLU A 306 -18.10 20.20 18.29
N TYR A 307 -17.47 21.31 18.66
CA TYR A 307 -18.07 22.20 19.65
C TYR A 307 -19.29 22.79 18.95
N ASP A 308 -20.47 22.35 19.38
CA ASP A 308 -21.73 23.00 19.02
C ASP A 308 -21.57 24.50 19.31
N ALA A 309 -21.59 25.30 18.22
CA ALA A 309 -21.47 26.76 18.27
C ALA A 309 -22.85 27.37 18.47
#